data_023edef5e05881dd40b16d9b01fc335c
#
_entry.id   023edef5e05881dd40b16d9b01fc335c
#
_cell.length_a   1.000
_cell.length_b   1.000
_cell.length_c   1.000
_cell.angle_alpha   90.00
_cell.angle_beta   90.00
_cell.angle_gamma   90.00
#
_symmetry.space_group_name_H-M   'P 1'
#
loop_
_entity.id
_entity.type
_entity.pdbx_description
1 polymer ?
#
loop_
_entity_poly.entity_id
_entity_poly.type
_entity_poly.pdbx_seq_one_letter_code
_entity_poly.pdbx_strand_id
1 'polypeptide(L)'
;MNVLFILADQFRADCLAHLGNEVIQTPNLDRLASEGVSFTHCFNQTAPCGPSRMCIYTSRYLCSTRAVNNMTPLLDAEDNYGFALRQAGYDPGLIGYNDYAVDPELLSEGDERLTSLRYDNVLPGFERVYYHEYYSREYFDWLADLGYPEELRCHAGIHQPDVPAEGPGDHLPQHFPAKYRKEHSECRYVTDRAIEYVRERSAQRESGEAKGWVLSLNYIKPHPPNICCEPYCNMYDPADMSAAARNHKELVPS
;
A
#
# COMPACT_ATOMS: atom_id res chain seq x y z
N MET A 1 1.87 7.92 23.66
CA MET A 1 1.68 8.64 22.38
C MET A 1 1.05 7.69 21.41
N ASN A 2 0.16 8.15 20.52
CA ASN A 2 -0.39 7.32 19.44
C ASN A 2 0.23 7.78 18.12
N VAL A 3 0.57 6.84 17.25
CA VAL A 3 1.19 7.13 15.95
C VAL A 3 0.47 6.30 14.87
N LEU A 4 -0.03 6.98 13.84
CA LEU A 4 -0.50 6.37 12.61
C LEU A 4 0.47 6.75 11.49
N PHE A 5 1.20 5.76 10.99
CA PHE A 5 2.12 5.92 9.87
C PHE A 5 1.48 5.33 8.63
N ILE A 6 1.15 6.19 7.65
CA ILE A 6 0.45 5.78 6.42
C ILE A 6 1.42 5.81 5.25
N LEU A 7 1.51 4.70 4.52
CA LEU A 7 2.20 4.60 3.24
C LEU A 7 1.18 4.29 2.13
N ALA A 8 1.23 5.05 1.05
CA ALA A 8 0.48 4.77 -0.18
C ALA A 8 1.51 4.51 -1.30
N ASP A 9 1.51 3.28 -1.84
CA ASP A 9 2.51 2.87 -2.81
C ASP A 9 2.34 3.60 -4.14
N GLN A 10 3.46 4.11 -4.66
CA GLN A 10 3.52 4.81 -5.95
C GLN A 10 2.64 6.07 -6.04
N PHE A 11 2.29 6.68 -4.90
CA PHE A 11 1.52 7.92 -4.88
C PHE A 11 2.41 9.10 -5.30
N ARG A 12 2.06 9.75 -6.39
CA ARG A 12 2.82 10.86 -6.95
C ARG A 12 2.48 12.17 -6.23
N ALA A 13 3.50 12.94 -5.87
CA ALA A 13 3.31 14.23 -5.21
C ALA A 13 2.54 15.25 -6.07
N ASP A 14 2.72 15.18 -7.39
CA ASP A 14 2.01 16.04 -8.35
C ASP A 14 0.51 15.68 -8.52
N CYS A 15 0.02 14.62 -7.86
CA CYS A 15 -1.40 14.29 -7.75
C CYS A 15 -2.06 14.87 -6.49
N LEU A 16 -1.37 15.69 -5.72
CA LEU A 16 -1.90 16.35 -4.52
C LEU A 16 -2.38 17.77 -4.82
N ALA A 17 -3.65 18.08 -4.55
CA ALA A 17 -4.22 19.38 -4.83
C ALA A 17 -3.52 20.51 -4.06
N HIS A 18 -3.20 20.31 -2.78
CA HIS A 18 -2.47 21.30 -1.97
C HIS A 18 -1.02 21.56 -2.45
N LEU A 19 -0.46 20.72 -3.32
CA LEU A 19 0.83 20.94 -3.98
C LEU A 19 0.69 21.55 -5.39
N GLY A 20 -0.50 21.98 -5.78
CA GLY A 20 -0.74 22.71 -7.01
C GLY A 20 -1.42 21.93 -8.13
N ASN A 21 -1.92 20.71 -7.88
CA ASN A 21 -2.76 20.05 -8.87
C ASN A 21 -4.17 20.65 -8.87
N GLU A 22 -4.57 21.27 -9.97
CA GLU A 22 -5.86 21.97 -10.08
C GLU A 22 -7.00 21.04 -10.54
N VAL A 23 -6.68 19.83 -11.00
CA VAL A 23 -7.66 18.88 -11.55
C VAL A 23 -8.01 17.81 -10.53
N ILE A 24 -6.99 17.17 -9.94
CA ILE A 24 -7.18 16.05 -9.02
C ILE A 24 -7.62 16.56 -7.64
N GLN A 25 -8.70 15.99 -7.13
CA GLN A 25 -9.30 16.38 -5.85
C GLN A 25 -8.81 15.47 -4.73
N THR A 26 -8.14 16.05 -3.74
CA THR A 26 -7.64 15.34 -2.56
C THR A 26 -8.11 15.97 -1.24
N PRO A 27 -9.43 16.18 -1.04
CA PRO A 27 -9.94 17.06 0.02
C PRO A 27 -9.55 16.62 1.45
N ASN A 28 -9.42 15.32 1.70
CA ASN A 28 -9.00 14.83 3.02
C ASN A 28 -7.50 15.01 3.26
N LEU A 29 -6.67 14.85 2.22
CA LEU A 29 -5.23 15.10 2.30
C LEU A 29 -4.94 16.60 2.40
N ASP A 30 -5.72 17.43 1.69
CA ASP A 30 -5.62 18.88 1.74
C ASP A 30 -5.97 19.40 3.14
N ARG A 31 -7.03 18.85 3.77
CA ARG A 31 -7.37 19.14 5.15
C ARG A 31 -6.22 18.75 6.09
N LEU A 32 -5.69 17.53 5.96
CA LEU A 32 -4.57 17.08 6.78
C LEU A 32 -3.34 17.98 6.62
N ALA A 33 -3.04 18.40 5.39
CA ALA A 33 -1.95 19.33 5.11
C ALA A 33 -2.19 20.72 5.75
N SER A 34 -3.44 21.20 5.77
CA SER A 34 -3.80 22.49 6.39
C SER A 34 -3.74 22.47 7.93
N GLU A 35 -3.93 21.31 8.55
CA GLU A 35 -3.89 21.11 9.99
C GLU A 35 -2.50 20.67 10.49
N GLY A 36 -1.58 20.32 9.58
CA GLY A 36 -0.28 19.74 9.87
C GLY A 36 0.87 20.43 9.15
N VAL A 37 1.89 19.63 8.79
CA VAL A 37 3.07 20.07 8.05
C VAL A 37 3.21 19.26 6.78
N SER A 38 3.34 19.94 5.63
CA SER A 38 3.63 19.33 4.34
C SER A 38 5.11 19.50 3.97
N PHE A 39 5.82 18.41 3.75
CA PHE A 39 7.22 18.41 3.33
C PHE A 39 7.31 18.42 1.80
N THR A 40 7.59 19.56 1.21
CA THR A 40 7.65 19.74 -0.25
C THR A 40 8.93 19.18 -0.87
N HIS A 41 9.96 18.89 -0.08
CA HIS A 41 11.25 18.34 -0.50
C HIS A 41 11.56 17.04 0.25
N CYS A 42 10.61 16.10 0.25
CA CYS A 42 10.79 14.77 0.78
C CYS A 42 11.04 13.80 -0.37
N PHE A 43 12.27 13.32 -0.49
CA PHE A 43 12.69 12.44 -1.57
C PHE A 43 12.83 11.01 -1.09
N ASN A 44 12.37 10.09 -1.92
CA ASN A 44 12.59 8.68 -1.70
C ASN A 44 14.07 8.33 -1.85
N GLN A 45 14.57 7.40 -1.04
CA GLN A 45 15.98 7.01 -1.09
C GLN A 45 16.32 6.20 -2.34
N THR A 46 15.36 5.43 -2.83
CA THR A 46 15.53 4.54 -3.98
C THR A 46 14.17 4.06 -4.50
N ALA A 47 14.19 3.34 -5.60
CA ALA A 47 13.11 2.57 -6.21
C ALA A 47 13.67 1.17 -6.58
N PRO A 48 12.81 0.17 -6.76
CA PRO A 48 11.37 0.12 -6.60
C PRO A 48 10.89 0.04 -5.14
N CYS A 49 9.64 -0.46 -4.93
CA CYS A 49 8.94 -0.44 -3.64
C CYS A 49 9.69 -1.18 -2.51
N GLY A 50 10.17 -2.40 -2.72
CA GLY A 50 10.90 -3.17 -1.71
C GLY A 50 12.14 -2.44 -1.18
N PRO A 51 13.11 -2.07 -2.03
CA PRO A 51 14.27 -1.28 -1.63
C PRO A 51 13.92 -0.01 -0.88
N SER A 52 12.91 0.74 -1.39
CA SER A 52 12.44 1.96 -0.74
C SER A 52 11.87 1.70 0.66
N ARG A 53 11.00 0.69 0.79
CA ARG A 53 10.41 0.31 2.07
C ARG A 53 11.45 -0.15 3.07
N MET A 54 12.44 -0.93 2.63
CA MET A 54 13.54 -1.36 3.50
C MET A 54 14.36 -0.16 4.02
N CYS A 55 14.60 0.87 3.19
CA CYS A 55 15.21 2.11 3.65
C CYS A 55 14.35 2.84 4.71
N ILE A 56 13.03 2.87 4.52
CA ILE A 56 12.08 3.46 5.48
C ILE A 56 12.09 2.68 6.81
N TYR A 57 11.96 1.34 6.75
CA TYR A 57 11.87 0.52 7.96
C TYR A 57 13.15 0.54 8.79
N THR A 58 14.32 0.60 8.15
CA THR A 58 15.61 0.60 8.83
C THR A 58 16.19 1.99 9.09
N SER A 59 15.60 3.05 8.51
CA SER A 59 16.16 4.41 8.51
C SER A 59 17.58 4.47 7.90
N ARG A 60 17.89 3.58 6.95
CA ARG A 60 19.20 3.47 6.31
C ARG A 60 19.11 3.76 4.82
N TYR A 61 20.24 4.16 4.24
CA TYR A 61 20.39 4.29 2.79
C TYR A 61 20.52 2.93 2.11
N LEU A 62 20.21 2.88 0.82
CA LEU A 62 20.28 1.67 0.00
C LEU A 62 21.65 0.95 0.09
N CYS A 63 22.75 1.70 0.09
CA CYS A 63 24.11 1.13 0.22
C CYS A 63 24.30 0.35 1.53
N SER A 64 23.53 0.66 2.57
CA SER A 64 23.58 -0.03 3.86
C SER A 64 22.60 -1.20 3.93
N THR A 65 21.39 -1.03 3.40
CA THR A 65 20.39 -2.11 3.39
C THR A 65 20.73 -3.20 2.38
N ARG A 66 21.39 -2.84 1.27
CA ARG A 66 21.68 -3.70 0.12
C ARG A 66 20.47 -4.39 -0.51
N ALA A 67 19.28 -3.96 -0.17
CA ALA A 67 18.02 -4.44 -0.75
C ALA A 67 17.82 -3.77 -2.12
N VAL A 68 18.47 -4.28 -3.16
CA VAL A 68 18.58 -3.63 -4.48
C VAL A 68 17.39 -3.90 -5.41
N ASN A 69 16.62 -4.96 -5.15
CA ASN A 69 15.42 -5.34 -5.89
C ASN A 69 14.30 -5.72 -4.93
N ASN A 70 13.06 -5.74 -5.44
CA ASN A 70 11.96 -6.37 -4.73
C ASN A 70 12.33 -7.81 -4.40
N MET A 71 11.88 -8.31 -3.26
CA MET A 71 12.20 -9.62 -2.71
C MET A 71 13.68 -9.83 -2.33
N THR A 72 14.49 -8.78 -2.27
CA THR A 72 15.82 -8.90 -1.66
C THR A 72 15.67 -8.90 -0.13
N PRO A 73 16.08 -9.97 0.57
CA PRO A 73 16.02 -10.01 2.03
C PRO A 73 16.89 -8.92 2.67
N LEU A 74 16.49 -8.44 3.83
CA LEU A 74 17.36 -7.61 4.66
C LEU A 74 18.44 -8.50 5.30
N LEU A 75 19.69 -8.02 5.28
CA LEU A 75 20.80 -8.70 5.96
C LEU A 75 20.60 -8.76 7.48
N ASP A 76 19.94 -7.74 8.03
CA ASP A 76 19.62 -7.63 9.45
C ASP A 76 18.16 -7.16 9.57
N ALA A 77 17.26 -8.14 9.55
CA ALA A 77 15.83 -7.88 9.62
C ALA A 77 15.38 -7.34 10.98
N GLU A 78 16.18 -7.53 12.04
CA GLU A 78 15.89 -7.06 13.38
C GLU A 78 16.30 -5.60 13.60
N ASP A 79 17.11 -5.03 12.72
CA ASP A 79 17.47 -3.61 12.79
C ASP A 79 16.46 -2.73 12.06
N ASN A 80 15.28 -2.61 12.63
CA ASN A 80 14.19 -1.81 12.10
C ASN A 80 13.42 -1.07 13.20
N TYR A 81 12.62 -0.10 12.81
CA TYR A 81 11.88 0.73 13.76
C TYR A 81 10.80 -0.05 14.56
N GLY A 82 10.33 -1.21 14.08
CA GLY A 82 9.42 -2.08 14.84
C GLY A 82 10.06 -2.56 16.14
N PHE A 83 11.30 -3.05 16.08
CA PHE A 83 12.05 -3.44 17.28
C PHE A 83 12.39 -2.24 18.17
N ALA A 84 12.76 -1.11 17.59
CA ALA A 84 12.99 0.12 18.36
C ALA A 84 11.73 0.56 19.13
N LEU A 85 10.56 0.43 18.52
CA LEU A 85 9.28 0.70 19.19
C LEU A 85 8.97 -0.30 20.30
N ARG A 86 9.27 -1.60 20.10
CA ARG A 86 9.13 -2.61 21.16
C ARG A 86 10.04 -2.32 22.34
N GLN A 87 11.30 -1.95 22.11
CA GLN A 87 12.22 -1.52 23.18
C GLN A 87 11.69 -0.27 23.91
N ALA A 88 10.96 0.60 23.23
CA ALA A 88 10.29 1.75 23.82
C ALA A 88 8.97 1.39 24.54
N GLY A 89 8.56 0.12 24.55
CA GLY A 89 7.36 -0.37 25.24
C GLY A 89 6.07 -0.19 24.47
N TYR A 90 6.14 -0.24 23.11
CA TYR A 90 4.98 -0.30 22.23
C TYR A 90 4.89 -1.65 21.54
N ASP A 91 3.68 -2.05 21.18
CA ASP A 91 3.41 -3.17 20.28
C ASP A 91 2.95 -2.62 18.92
N PRO A 92 3.90 -2.37 17.98
CA PRO A 92 3.54 -1.78 16.71
C PRO A 92 2.79 -2.76 15.83
N GLY A 93 1.59 -2.39 15.38
CA GLY A 93 0.80 -3.14 14.40
C GLY A 93 1.17 -2.80 12.97
N LEU A 94 1.03 -3.78 12.08
CA LEU A 94 1.16 -3.61 10.64
C LEU A 94 -0.10 -4.08 9.94
N ILE A 95 -0.65 -3.21 9.11
CA ILE A 95 -1.77 -3.48 8.22
C ILE A 95 -1.37 -3.18 6.79
N GLY A 96 -1.66 -4.10 5.88
CA GLY A 96 -1.44 -3.95 4.45
C GLY A 96 -0.11 -4.48 3.97
N TYR A 97 0.44 -3.86 2.95
CA TYR A 97 1.59 -4.28 2.17
C TYR A 97 2.92 -3.79 2.75
N ASN A 98 3.90 -4.67 2.93
CA ASN A 98 5.20 -4.24 3.45
C ASN A 98 6.41 -4.59 2.56
N ASP A 99 6.25 -5.47 1.58
CA ASP A 99 7.29 -5.87 0.61
C ASP A 99 8.58 -6.43 1.27
N TYR A 100 8.40 -7.14 2.38
CA TYR A 100 9.49 -7.79 3.08
C TYR A 100 9.65 -9.23 2.60
N ALA A 101 10.85 -9.59 2.16
CA ALA A 101 11.21 -10.96 1.82
C ALA A 101 12.00 -11.60 2.96
N VAL A 102 11.67 -12.84 3.26
CA VAL A 102 12.44 -13.65 4.22
C VAL A 102 13.69 -14.18 3.54
N ASP A 103 14.80 -14.20 4.26
CA ASP A 103 16.01 -14.85 3.79
C ASP A 103 15.81 -16.38 3.80
N PRO A 104 15.88 -17.06 2.65
CA PRO A 104 15.70 -18.50 2.57
C PRO A 104 16.70 -19.29 3.42
N GLU A 105 17.90 -18.75 3.63
CA GLU A 105 18.95 -19.41 4.44
C GLU A 105 18.59 -19.47 5.93
N LEU A 106 17.66 -18.62 6.38
CA LEU A 106 17.17 -18.62 7.76
C LEU A 106 15.97 -19.54 7.98
N LEU A 107 15.47 -20.19 6.93
CA LEU A 107 14.30 -21.06 6.99
C LEU A 107 14.72 -22.53 7.14
N SER A 108 13.94 -23.29 7.93
CA SER A 108 14.11 -24.72 8.04
C SER A 108 13.68 -25.44 6.76
N GLU A 109 14.28 -26.58 6.47
CA GLU A 109 13.84 -27.44 5.37
C GLU A 109 12.36 -27.82 5.54
N GLY A 110 11.56 -27.60 4.51
CA GLY A 110 10.11 -27.83 4.54
C GLY A 110 9.27 -26.67 5.07
N ASP A 111 9.87 -25.52 5.41
CA ASP A 111 9.12 -24.31 5.72
C ASP A 111 8.30 -23.89 4.49
N GLU A 112 6.98 -23.67 4.69
CA GLU A 112 6.06 -23.30 3.61
C GLU A 112 6.48 -22.01 2.88
N ARG A 113 7.18 -21.10 3.56
CA ARG A 113 7.72 -19.86 3.00
C ARG A 113 8.79 -20.09 1.94
N LEU A 114 9.45 -21.27 1.91
CA LEU A 114 10.38 -21.64 0.85
C LEU A 114 9.68 -21.87 -0.50
N THR A 115 8.41 -22.30 -0.48
CA THR A 115 7.60 -22.50 -1.68
C THR A 115 6.94 -21.23 -2.15
N SER A 116 6.69 -20.31 -1.24
CA SER A 116 6.15 -18.99 -1.46
C SER A 116 7.16 -17.91 -1.10
N LEU A 117 8.36 -17.88 -1.65
CA LEU A 117 9.36 -16.79 -1.48
C LEU A 117 8.77 -15.39 -1.75
N ARG A 118 7.49 -15.24 -1.50
CA ARG A 118 6.64 -14.13 -1.86
C ARG A 118 6.30 -13.37 -0.61
N TYR A 119 6.04 -12.19 -0.79
CA TYR A 119 5.49 -11.07 -0.07
C TYR A 119 4.56 -11.35 1.14
N ASP A 120 4.28 -12.60 1.51
CA ASP A 120 3.38 -12.98 2.60
C ASP A 120 3.97 -12.84 4.01
N ASN A 121 5.12 -12.17 4.11
CA ASN A 121 5.83 -12.05 5.37
C ASN A 121 5.70 -10.63 5.92
N VAL A 122 5.38 -10.56 7.19
CA VAL A 122 5.44 -9.30 7.93
C VAL A 122 6.84 -9.09 8.47
N LEU A 123 7.35 -7.87 8.30
CA LEU A 123 8.65 -7.49 8.84
C LEU A 123 8.74 -7.81 10.33
N PRO A 124 9.77 -8.51 10.80
CA PRO A 124 9.96 -8.81 12.23
C PRO A 124 9.91 -7.54 13.09
N GLY A 125 9.40 -7.68 14.32
CA GLY A 125 9.19 -6.55 15.21
C GLY A 125 7.77 -5.98 15.18
N PHE A 126 7.02 -6.22 14.11
CA PHE A 126 5.61 -5.82 14.01
C PHE A 126 4.65 -6.97 14.36
N GLU A 127 3.49 -6.62 14.90
CA GLU A 127 2.33 -7.50 14.98
C GLU A 127 1.63 -7.51 13.62
N ARG A 128 1.42 -8.71 13.05
CA ARG A 128 0.59 -8.85 11.86
C ARG A 128 -0.87 -8.68 12.25
N VAL A 129 -1.41 -7.48 12.02
CA VAL A 129 -2.84 -7.23 12.24
C VAL A 129 -3.65 -7.68 11.02
N TYR A 130 -3.23 -7.26 9.85
CA TYR A 130 -3.79 -7.69 8.57
C TYR A 130 -2.76 -7.51 7.46
N TYR A 131 -2.54 -8.56 6.69
CA TYR A 131 -1.65 -8.52 5.53
C TYR A 131 -2.47 -8.45 4.25
N HIS A 132 -2.11 -7.54 3.36
CA HIS A 132 -2.84 -7.32 2.12
C HIS A 132 -1.90 -7.19 0.92
N GLU A 133 -1.91 -8.21 0.07
CA GLU A 133 -1.23 -8.24 -1.21
C GLU A 133 -1.89 -9.29 -2.15
N TYR A 134 -1.10 -9.98 -2.99
CA TYR A 134 -1.58 -10.97 -3.96
C TYR A 134 -2.43 -12.09 -3.36
N TYR A 135 -2.13 -12.49 -2.13
CA TYR A 135 -2.79 -13.58 -1.40
C TYR A 135 -3.62 -13.10 -0.22
N SER A 136 -4.32 -12.02 -0.39
CA SER A 136 -5.18 -11.41 0.64
C SER A 136 -6.40 -12.30 0.95
N ARG A 137 -6.16 -13.47 1.53
CA ARG A 137 -7.18 -14.50 1.77
C ARG A 137 -8.38 -13.96 2.53
N GLU A 138 -8.16 -13.24 3.61
CA GLU A 138 -9.23 -12.69 4.45
C GLU A 138 -10.13 -11.71 3.66
N TYR A 139 -9.54 -10.93 2.75
CA TYR A 139 -10.31 -10.05 1.86
C TYR A 139 -11.14 -10.85 0.86
N PHE A 140 -10.59 -11.91 0.27
CA PHE A 140 -11.32 -12.73 -0.69
C PHE A 140 -12.40 -13.57 -0.04
N ASP A 141 -12.18 -14.06 1.19
CA ASP A 141 -13.20 -14.74 1.99
C ASP A 141 -14.34 -13.75 2.32
N TRP A 142 -14.01 -12.52 2.69
CA TRP A 142 -15.02 -11.48 2.92
C TRP A 142 -15.81 -11.15 1.65
N LEU A 143 -15.19 -11.11 0.47
CA LEU A 143 -15.91 -10.95 -0.80
C LEU A 143 -16.83 -12.15 -1.09
N ALA A 144 -16.46 -13.36 -0.67
CA ALA A 144 -17.32 -14.53 -0.78
C ALA A 144 -18.58 -14.38 0.08
N ASP A 145 -18.43 -13.91 1.32
CA ASP A 145 -19.55 -13.64 2.23
C ASP A 145 -20.50 -12.56 1.69
N LEU A 146 -19.97 -11.63 0.90
CA LEU A 146 -20.77 -10.61 0.21
C LEU A 146 -21.40 -11.12 -1.11
N GLY A 147 -21.16 -12.38 -1.48
CA GLY A 147 -21.76 -13.03 -2.65
C GLY A 147 -21.04 -12.76 -3.97
N TYR A 148 -19.79 -12.30 -3.94
CA TYR A 148 -18.98 -12.18 -5.17
C TYR A 148 -18.67 -13.56 -5.75
N PRO A 149 -18.70 -13.72 -7.08
CA PRO A 149 -18.42 -14.99 -7.73
C PRO A 149 -16.94 -15.39 -7.57
N GLU A 150 -16.66 -16.68 -7.67
CA GLU A 150 -15.33 -17.26 -7.37
C GLU A 150 -14.21 -16.65 -8.22
N GLU A 151 -14.49 -16.36 -9.48
CA GLU A 151 -13.52 -15.78 -10.41
C GLU A 151 -13.04 -14.36 -10.01
N LEU A 152 -13.80 -13.64 -9.18
CA LEU A 152 -13.40 -12.32 -8.65
C LEU A 152 -12.69 -12.40 -7.30
N ARG A 153 -12.66 -13.58 -6.66
CA ARG A 153 -12.07 -13.77 -5.34
C ARG A 153 -10.60 -14.16 -5.40
N CYS A 154 -9.86 -13.48 -6.28
CA CYS A 154 -8.41 -13.59 -6.40
C CYS A 154 -7.84 -12.29 -6.96
N HIS A 155 -6.53 -12.07 -6.80
CA HIS A 155 -5.87 -10.84 -7.25
C HIS A 155 -6.11 -10.56 -8.74
N ALA A 156 -5.94 -11.55 -9.59
CA ALA A 156 -6.13 -11.39 -11.03
C ALA A 156 -7.60 -11.10 -11.39
N GLY A 157 -8.55 -11.73 -10.71
CA GLY A 157 -9.97 -11.58 -10.95
C GLY A 157 -10.53 -10.24 -10.49
N ILE A 158 -10.19 -9.82 -9.26
CA ILE A 158 -10.73 -8.57 -8.69
C ILE A 158 -10.26 -7.32 -9.47
N HIS A 159 -9.13 -7.42 -10.16
CA HIS A 159 -8.59 -6.35 -10.99
C HIS A 159 -9.02 -6.42 -12.46
N GLN A 160 -9.99 -7.28 -12.80
CA GLN A 160 -10.57 -7.29 -14.15
C GLN A 160 -11.56 -6.14 -14.32
N PRO A 161 -11.45 -5.38 -15.43
CA PRO A 161 -12.42 -4.34 -15.77
C PRO A 161 -13.76 -4.96 -16.18
N ASP A 162 -14.82 -4.23 -15.95
CA ASP A 162 -16.17 -4.55 -16.43
C ASP A 162 -16.37 -4.05 -17.86
N VAL A 163 -15.74 -4.74 -18.81
CA VAL A 163 -15.82 -4.39 -20.24
C VAL A 163 -17.15 -4.86 -20.80
N PRO A 164 -17.86 -4.02 -21.60
CA PRO A 164 -19.09 -4.41 -22.28
C PRO A 164 -18.93 -5.66 -23.14
N ALA A 165 -20.01 -6.41 -23.32
CA ALA A 165 -20.01 -7.68 -24.09
C ALA A 165 -19.58 -7.49 -25.55
N GLU A 166 -19.85 -6.32 -26.14
CA GLU A 166 -19.40 -5.90 -27.47
C GLU A 166 -17.91 -5.53 -27.55
N GLY A 167 -17.21 -5.58 -26.42
CA GLY A 167 -15.79 -5.28 -26.29
C GLY A 167 -15.48 -3.83 -25.92
N PRO A 168 -14.19 -3.48 -25.77
CA PRO A 168 -13.77 -2.16 -25.31
C PRO A 168 -13.89 -1.04 -26.35
N GLY A 169 -14.21 -1.36 -27.62
CA GLY A 169 -14.18 -0.38 -28.71
C GLY A 169 -12.78 0.22 -28.88
N ASP A 170 -12.71 1.54 -28.98
CA ASP A 170 -11.43 2.28 -29.09
C ASP A 170 -10.80 2.60 -27.72
N HIS A 171 -11.41 2.16 -26.61
CA HIS A 171 -10.91 2.39 -25.26
C HIS A 171 -10.00 1.26 -24.77
N LEU A 172 -9.02 1.63 -23.94
CA LEU A 172 -8.23 0.63 -23.23
C LEU A 172 -9.08 -0.03 -22.13
N PRO A 173 -8.92 -1.35 -21.86
CA PRO A 173 -9.73 -2.04 -20.87
C PRO A 173 -9.75 -1.37 -19.47
N GLN A 174 -8.66 -0.76 -19.05
CA GLN A 174 -8.54 -0.05 -17.77
C GLN A 174 -9.34 1.26 -17.68
N HIS A 175 -9.96 1.72 -18.75
CA HIS A 175 -10.92 2.83 -18.72
C HIS A 175 -12.32 2.39 -18.24
N PHE A 176 -12.56 1.08 -18.16
CA PHE A 176 -13.82 0.56 -17.64
C PHE A 176 -13.73 0.37 -16.12
N PRO A 177 -14.86 0.45 -15.41
CA PRO A 177 -14.88 0.31 -13.97
C PRO A 177 -14.42 -1.09 -13.51
N ALA A 178 -13.91 -1.17 -12.30
CA ALA A 178 -13.73 -2.44 -11.63
C ALA A 178 -15.09 -3.11 -11.36
N LYS A 179 -15.11 -4.43 -11.31
CA LYS A 179 -16.32 -5.24 -11.05
C LYS A 179 -16.78 -5.20 -9.59
N TYR A 180 -16.08 -4.50 -8.72
CA TYR A 180 -16.45 -4.33 -7.31
C TYR A 180 -16.99 -2.93 -7.02
N ARG A 181 -17.83 -2.84 -5.99
CA ARG A 181 -18.34 -1.56 -5.49
C ARG A 181 -17.26 -0.85 -4.66
N LYS A 182 -17.33 0.48 -4.57
CA LYS A 182 -16.37 1.28 -3.77
C LYS A 182 -16.32 0.86 -2.30
N GLU A 183 -17.47 0.44 -1.73
CA GLU A 183 -17.58 -0.05 -0.35
C GLU A 183 -16.87 -1.39 -0.14
N HIS A 184 -16.59 -2.12 -1.24
CA HIS A 184 -15.95 -3.44 -1.23
C HIS A 184 -14.55 -3.40 -1.81
N SER A 185 -13.99 -2.22 -2.03
CA SER A 185 -12.62 -2.07 -2.53
C SER A 185 -11.59 -2.52 -1.49
N GLU A 186 -10.41 -2.93 -1.96
CA GLU A 186 -9.25 -3.26 -1.13
C GLU A 186 -8.91 -2.11 -0.16
N CYS A 187 -8.88 -0.87 -0.67
CA CYS A 187 -8.60 0.31 0.17
C CYS A 187 -9.64 0.47 1.28
N ARG A 188 -10.91 0.21 0.99
CA ARG A 188 -11.97 0.27 2.00
C ARG A 188 -11.78 -0.80 3.07
N TYR A 189 -11.54 -2.04 2.66
CA TYR A 189 -11.33 -3.15 3.58
C TYR A 189 -10.12 -2.92 4.51
N VAL A 190 -8.98 -2.52 3.93
CA VAL A 190 -7.76 -2.18 4.69
C VAL A 190 -8.02 -1.04 5.67
N THR A 191 -8.78 -0.02 5.25
CA THR A 191 -9.15 1.11 6.11
C THR A 191 -10.04 0.67 7.28
N ASP A 192 -11.02 -0.20 7.03
CA ASP A 192 -11.90 -0.70 8.09
C ASP A 192 -11.12 -1.50 9.15
N ARG A 193 -10.18 -2.35 8.73
CA ARG A 193 -9.26 -3.05 9.66
C ARG A 193 -8.42 -2.06 10.49
N ALA A 194 -7.93 -0.99 9.86
CA ALA A 194 -7.18 0.04 10.58
C ALA A 194 -8.04 0.79 11.61
N ILE A 195 -9.30 1.10 11.27
CA ILE A 195 -10.24 1.75 12.20
C ILE A 195 -10.54 0.84 13.39
N GLU A 196 -10.74 -0.45 13.16
CA GLU A 196 -10.96 -1.44 14.22
C GLU A 196 -9.77 -1.51 15.16
N TYR A 197 -8.56 -1.67 14.63
CA TYR A 197 -7.32 -1.68 15.42
C TYR A 197 -7.17 -0.40 16.26
N VAL A 198 -7.35 0.76 15.65
CA VAL A 198 -7.22 2.05 16.36
C VAL A 198 -8.23 2.16 17.49
N ARG A 199 -9.48 1.72 17.28
CA ARG A 199 -10.52 1.73 18.32
C ARG A 199 -10.17 0.81 19.49
N GLU A 200 -9.76 -0.41 19.19
CA GLU A 200 -9.38 -1.40 20.20
C GLU A 200 -8.18 -0.91 21.02
N ARG A 201 -7.10 -0.49 20.36
CA ARG A 201 -5.88 -0.02 21.02
C ARG A 201 -6.10 1.29 21.80
N SER A 202 -7.01 2.14 21.35
CA SER A 202 -7.37 3.36 22.09
C SER A 202 -8.13 3.02 23.37
N ALA A 203 -9.04 2.04 23.35
CA ALA A 203 -9.72 1.56 24.55
C ALA A 203 -8.73 0.94 25.57
N GLN A 204 -7.78 0.13 25.10
CA GLN A 204 -6.70 -0.44 25.95
C GLN A 204 -5.81 0.64 26.58
N ARG A 205 -5.57 1.73 25.87
CA ARG A 205 -4.85 2.86 26.43
C ARG A 205 -5.66 3.59 27.51
N GLU A 206 -6.94 3.80 27.27
CA GLU A 206 -7.84 4.47 28.23
C GLU A 206 -8.03 3.65 29.50
N SER A 207 -8.06 2.32 29.42
CA SER A 207 -8.09 1.42 30.59
C SER A 207 -6.74 1.32 31.33
N GLY A 208 -5.66 1.86 30.75
CA GLY A 208 -4.31 1.78 31.34
C GLY A 208 -3.56 0.50 31.01
N GLU A 209 -4.11 -0.37 30.17
CA GLU A 209 -3.47 -1.64 29.73
C GLU A 209 -2.33 -1.40 28.74
N ALA A 210 -2.35 -0.28 28.01
CA ALA A 210 -1.35 0.07 27.03
C ALA A 210 -0.84 1.49 27.16
N LYS A 211 0.46 1.71 26.89
CA LYS A 211 1.12 3.02 26.87
C LYS A 211 0.59 3.95 25.75
N GLY A 212 0.13 3.34 24.68
CA GLY A 212 -0.35 3.95 23.46
C GLY A 212 -0.26 2.94 22.32
N TRP A 213 -0.55 3.37 21.10
CA TRP A 213 -0.46 2.49 19.94
C TRP A 213 0.35 3.11 18.81
N VAL A 214 0.95 2.25 18.00
CA VAL A 214 1.62 2.59 16.74
C VAL A 214 1.09 1.66 15.67
N LEU A 215 0.59 2.21 14.58
CA LEU A 215 0.10 1.47 13.43
C LEU A 215 0.85 1.90 12.17
N SER A 216 1.49 0.94 11.50
CA SER A 216 1.96 1.08 10.13
C SER A 216 0.85 0.60 9.19
N LEU A 217 0.22 1.54 8.51
CA LEU A 217 -0.89 1.32 7.58
C LEU A 217 -0.39 1.51 6.15
N ASN A 218 -0.34 0.43 5.39
CA ASN A 218 0.32 0.39 4.09
C ASN A 218 -0.68 0.03 2.98
N TYR A 219 -1.03 1.01 2.16
CA TYR A 219 -1.85 0.80 0.98
C TYR A 219 -1.00 0.41 -0.22
N ILE A 220 -1.45 -0.58 -0.99
CA ILE A 220 -0.89 -0.86 -2.32
C ILE A 220 -1.27 0.26 -3.29
N LYS A 221 -2.51 0.73 -3.25
CA LYS A 221 -2.98 1.78 -4.16
C LYS A 221 -2.35 3.14 -3.82
N PRO A 222 -2.08 3.94 -4.91
CA PRO A 222 -2.49 3.81 -6.31
C PRO A 222 -1.58 2.97 -7.22
N HIS A 223 -0.70 2.11 -6.71
CA HIS A 223 0.10 1.17 -7.52
C HIS A 223 -0.78 0.33 -8.48
N PRO A 224 -0.29 0.03 -9.71
CA PRO A 224 -0.99 -0.86 -10.63
C PRO A 224 -1.43 -2.21 -10.03
N PRO A 225 -2.45 -2.87 -10.57
CA PRO A 225 -3.25 -2.49 -11.74
C PRO A 225 -4.10 -1.25 -11.52
N ASN A 226 -4.09 -0.32 -12.51
CA ASN A 226 -4.81 0.95 -12.43
C ASN A 226 -6.29 0.75 -12.77
N ILE A 227 -6.97 -0.07 -11.99
CA ILE A 227 -8.41 -0.31 -12.10
C ILE A 227 -9.10 0.40 -10.95
N CYS A 228 -10.12 1.18 -11.26
CA CYS A 228 -10.89 1.95 -10.29
C CYS A 228 -12.38 1.63 -10.43
N CYS A 229 -13.09 1.56 -9.31
CA CYS A 229 -14.52 1.31 -9.30
C CYS A 229 -15.32 2.61 -9.51
N GLU A 230 -16.60 2.45 -9.84
CA GLU A 230 -17.54 3.57 -9.81
C GLU A 230 -17.63 4.21 -8.40
N PRO A 231 -17.73 5.55 -8.29
CA PRO A 231 -17.78 6.55 -9.36
C PRO A 231 -16.40 7.07 -9.79
N TYR A 232 -15.32 6.54 -9.25
CA TYR A 232 -13.96 7.11 -9.36
C TYR A 232 -13.34 6.89 -10.75
N CYS A 233 -13.71 5.83 -11.46
CA CYS A 233 -13.17 5.52 -12.79
C CYS A 233 -13.52 6.58 -13.84
N ASN A 234 -14.64 7.29 -13.66
CA ASN A 234 -15.12 8.34 -14.57
C ASN A 234 -15.05 9.74 -13.93
N MET A 235 -14.28 9.91 -12.87
CA MET A 235 -14.23 11.16 -12.10
C MET A 235 -13.53 12.29 -12.85
N TYR A 236 -12.60 11.94 -13.75
CA TYR A 236 -11.78 12.91 -14.48
C TYR A 236 -11.79 12.61 -15.98
N ASP A 237 -11.85 13.67 -16.80
CA ASP A 237 -11.63 13.56 -18.23
C ASP A 237 -10.11 13.57 -18.52
N PRO A 238 -9.58 12.61 -19.29
CA PRO A 238 -8.18 12.64 -19.73
C PRO A 238 -7.78 13.93 -20.45
N ALA A 239 -8.74 14.62 -21.11
CA ALA A 239 -8.49 15.89 -21.79
C ALA A 239 -8.17 17.05 -20.83
N ASP A 240 -8.62 16.97 -19.57
CA ASP A 240 -8.34 17.97 -18.54
C ASP A 240 -6.96 17.79 -17.89
N MET A 241 -6.30 16.65 -18.14
CA MET A 241 -5.01 16.37 -17.56
C MET A 241 -3.90 17.17 -18.23
N SER A 242 -2.97 17.67 -17.41
CA SER A 242 -1.77 18.32 -17.93
C SER A 242 -0.96 17.36 -18.81
N ALA A 243 -0.42 17.88 -19.90
CA ALA A 243 0.44 17.09 -20.78
C ALA A 243 1.63 16.52 -20.00
N ALA A 244 2.01 15.28 -20.34
CA ALA A 244 3.20 14.67 -19.75
C ALA A 244 4.43 15.55 -20.02
N ALA A 245 5.17 15.86 -18.96
CA ALA A 245 6.44 16.57 -19.10
C ALA A 245 7.41 15.68 -19.89
N ARG A 246 7.67 16.06 -21.14
CA ARG A 246 8.58 15.34 -22.04
C ARG A 246 9.70 16.27 -22.46
N ASN A 247 10.94 15.81 -22.35
CA ASN A 247 12.05 16.50 -22.95
C ASN A 247 12.14 16.10 -24.43
N HIS A 248 12.23 17.06 -25.35
CA HIS A 248 12.37 16.79 -26.78
C HIS A 248 13.56 15.85 -27.13
N LYS A 249 14.57 15.78 -26.27
CA LYS A 249 15.72 14.89 -26.45
C LYS A 249 15.42 13.41 -26.15
N GLU A 250 14.34 13.11 -25.44
CA GLU A 250 13.97 11.73 -25.09
C GLU A 250 13.21 11.01 -26.23
N LEU A 251 12.82 11.73 -27.25
CA LEU A 251 12.06 11.22 -28.41
C LEU A 251 12.93 10.87 -29.61
N VAL A 252 14.25 11.05 -29.54
CA VAL A 252 15.18 10.69 -30.62
C VAL A 252 15.74 9.31 -30.32
N PRO A 253 15.37 8.25 -31.11
CA PRO A 253 16.03 6.95 -30.98
C PRO A 253 17.53 7.12 -31.29
N SER A 254 18.38 6.62 -30.39
CA SER A 254 19.81 6.53 -30.57
C SER A 254 20.19 5.50 -31.63
#